data_e9fa29d1f8001be879b1b0805858acac
#
_entry.id   e9fa29d1f8001be879b1b0805858acac
#
_cell.length_a   1.000
_cell.length_b   1.000
_cell.length_c   1.000
_cell.angle_alpha   90.00
_cell.angle_beta   90.00
_cell.angle_gamma   90.00
#
_symmetry.space_group_name_H-M   'P 1'
#
loop_
_entity.id
_entity.type
_entity.pdbx_description
1 polymer ?
#
loop_
_entity_poly.entity_id
_entity_poly.type
_entity_poly.pdbx_seq_one_letter_code
_entity_poly.pdbx_strand_id
1 'polypeptide(L)'
;MYKIATPPWTPGRKVINTSMQWQSPLEQEQFEKMMADPVHRQYFIDRGWDKPDAITYKINSQGFRCDEFDDSPCLVALGCSYTFGVGLPIEDTWPMLVGRALGLKVFNLSWPGQGSDYCFRMANYWIGQLNTQYCVLLNPPISRVEVLMENGEAETFMPHSLSSHYNPNDWFLTQWMMNEDNHWLNNRRNALAIKQICAELDVPCNTYEAIEHMSGSREELEYARDYMHAGPKGHRIFAERILNEKART
;
A
#
# COMPACT_ATOMS: atom_id res chain seq x y z
N MET A 1 -22.37 -3.28 -14.57
CA MET A 1 -21.06 -3.55 -13.96
C MET A 1 -20.27 -4.50 -14.85
N TYR A 2 -19.10 -4.10 -15.32
CA TYR A 2 -18.23 -4.94 -16.15
C TYR A 2 -17.62 -6.02 -15.24
N LYS A 3 -18.09 -7.26 -15.31
CA LYS A 3 -17.52 -8.35 -14.52
C LYS A 3 -16.19 -8.78 -15.13
N ILE A 4 -15.10 -8.40 -14.49
CA ILE A 4 -13.80 -9.00 -14.79
C ILE A 4 -13.87 -10.45 -14.26
N ALA A 5 -13.82 -11.42 -15.17
CA ALA A 5 -14.05 -12.83 -14.82
C ALA A 5 -12.90 -13.48 -14.04
N THR A 6 -11.73 -12.87 -14.00
CA THR A 6 -10.54 -13.40 -13.34
C THR A 6 -9.99 -12.39 -12.33
N PRO A 7 -9.48 -12.85 -11.16
CA PRO A 7 -8.84 -11.98 -10.22
C PRO A 7 -7.72 -11.17 -10.90
N PRO A 8 -7.64 -9.86 -10.63
CA PRO A 8 -6.62 -9.03 -11.25
C PRO A 8 -5.22 -9.46 -10.79
N TRP A 9 -4.26 -9.28 -11.67
CA TRP A 9 -2.88 -9.55 -11.34
C TRP A 9 -2.39 -8.64 -10.19
N THR A 10 -1.62 -9.21 -9.27
CA THR A 10 -0.87 -8.49 -8.22
C THR A 10 0.54 -9.06 -8.15
N PRO A 11 1.58 -8.24 -7.84
CA PRO A 11 2.94 -8.75 -7.69
C PRO A 11 3.07 -9.87 -6.65
N GLY A 12 2.20 -9.87 -5.64
CA GLY A 12 2.15 -10.91 -4.62
C GLY A 12 1.80 -12.30 -5.15
N ARG A 13 1.23 -12.41 -6.35
CA ARG A 13 1.02 -13.71 -7.02
C ARG A 13 2.31 -14.49 -7.29
N LYS A 14 3.45 -13.80 -7.39
CA LYS A 14 4.76 -14.46 -7.54
C LYS A 14 5.27 -15.11 -6.25
N VAL A 15 4.64 -14.79 -5.11
CA VAL A 15 5.07 -15.22 -3.76
C VAL A 15 3.89 -15.70 -2.90
N ILE A 16 2.85 -16.25 -3.52
CA ILE A 16 1.66 -16.77 -2.80
C ILE A 16 2.03 -17.88 -1.82
N ASN A 17 1.30 -17.95 -0.70
CA ASN A 17 1.48 -18.96 0.34
C ASN A 17 2.92 -19.02 0.90
N THR A 18 3.65 -17.90 0.85
CA THR A 18 4.99 -17.81 1.41
C THR A 18 5.04 -16.91 2.62
N SER A 19 6.04 -17.16 3.48
CA SER A 19 6.52 -16.18 4.44
C SER A 19 7.84 -15.66 3.93
N MET A 20 7.97 -14.35 3.79
CA MET A 20 9.16 -13.72 3.27
C MET A 20 9.59 -12.55 4.16
N GLN A 21 10.86 -12.28 4.16
CA GLN A 21 11.38 -11.01 4.65
C GLN A 21 11.37 -10.06 3.46
N TRP A 22 10.65 -8.93 3.61
CA TRP A 22 10.74 -7.91 2.58
C TRP A 22 12.00 -7.09 2.82
N GLN A 23 12.98 -7.34 2.00
CA GLN A 23 14.19 -6.53 1.93
C GLN A 23 14.57 -6.40 0.46
N SER A 24 14.31 -5.25 -0.12
CA SER A 24 14.99 -4.90 -1.35
C SER A 24 16.48 -4.67 -1.04
N PRO A 25 17.40 -4.82 -1.99
CA PRO A 25 18.81 -4.54 -1.78
C PRO A 25 19.07 -3.15 -1.17
N LEU A 26 18.29 -2.14 -1.58
CA LEU A 26 18.39 -0.77 -1.07
C LEU A 26 17.97 -0.68 0.40
N GLU A 27 16.91 -1.37 0.80
CA GLU A 27 16.42 -1.39 2.18
C GLU A 27 17.40 -2.13 3.10
N GLN A 28 18.03 -3.18 2.61
CA GLN A 28 19.05 -3.91 3.34
C GLN A 28 20.29 -3.05 3.56
N GLU A 29 20.77 -2.36 2.54
CA GLU A 29 21.91 -1.44 2.65
C GLU A 29 21.62 -0.32 3.65
N GLN A 30 20.42 0.27 3.60
CA GLN A 30 20.00 1.31 4.52
C GLN A 30 19.93 0.79 5.95
N PHE A 31 19.37 -0.40 6.16
CA PHE A 31 19.32 -1.04 7.46
C PHE A 31 20.72 -1.29 8.03
N GLU A 32 21.66 -1.83 7.25
CA GLU A 32 23.03 -2.07 7.66
C GLU A 32 23.75 -0.78 8.05
N LYS A 33 23.55 0.27 7.27
CA LYS A 33 24.07 1.62 7.56
C LYS A 33 23.53 2.16 8.89
N MET A 34 22.24 2.02 9.16
CA MET A 34 21.63 2.43 10.41
C MET A 34 22.11 1.57 11.59
N MET A 35 22.29 0.28 11.40
CA MET A 35 22.86 -0.62 12.42
C MET A 35 24.31 -0.34 12.75
N ALA A 36 25.06 0.32 11.88
CA ALA A 36 26.43 0.76 12.17
C ALA A 36 26.47 1.97 13.14
N ASP A 37 25.43 2.79 13.18
CA ASP A 37 25.30 3.92 14.10
C ASP A 37 24.74 3.46 15.46
N PRO A 38 25.41 3.78 16.60
CA PRO A 38 24.99 3.31 17.92
C PRO A 38 23.58 3.76 18.33
N VAL A 39 23.17 4.98 17.96
CA VAL A 39 21.85 5.53 18.33
C VAL A 39 20.73 4.81 17.58
N HIS A 40 20.92 4.61 16.27
CA HIS A 40 19.95 3.90 15.44
C HIS A 40 19.90 2.42 15.77
N ARG A 41 21.05 1.79 16.06
CA ARG A 41 21.12 0.40 16.53
C ARG A 41 20.29 0.19 17.78
N GLN A 42 20.39 1.08 18.77
CA GLN A 42 19.62 0.94 20.00
C GLN A 42 18.12 1.03 19.72
N TYR A 43 17.68 1.91 18.80
CA TYR A 43 16.29 1.99 18.36
C TYR A 43 15.75 0.67 17.80
N PHE A 44 16.55 -0.07 17.03
CA PHE A 44 16.16 -1.38 16.50
C PHE A 44 16.16 -2.46 17.58
N ILE A 45 17.17 -2.46 18.48
CA ILE A 45 17.26 -3.42 19.59
C ILE A 45 16.06 -3.30 20.52
N ASP A 46 15.70 -2.08 20.90
CA ASP A 46 14.56 -1.81 21.78
C ASP A 46 13.22 -2.32 21.23
N ARG A 47 13.13 -2.50 19.90
CA ARG A 47 11.96 -3.05 19.19
C ARG A 47 12.12 -4.52 18.78
N GLY A 48 13.27 -5.13 19.05
CA GLY A 48 13.57 -6.47 18.58
C GLY A 48 13.74 -6.60 17.08
N TRP A 49 14.00 -5.48 16.38
CA TRP A 49 14.13 -5.42 14.92
C TRP A 49 15.57 -5.57 14.40
N ASP A 50 16.51 -5.81 15.31
CA ASP A 50 17.93 -6.02 15.00
C ASP A 50 18.22 -7.37 14.31
N LYS A 51 17.29 -8.34 14.42
CA LYS A 51 17.44 -9.66 13.82
C LYS A 51 16.90 -9.71 12.38
N PRO A 52 17.49 -10.54 11.51
CA PRO A 52 17.05 -10.68 10.12
C PRO A 52 15.58 -11.12 9.98
N ASP A 53 15.08 -11.96 10.86
CA ASP A 53 13.74 -12.53 10.86
C ASP A 53 12.73 -11.79 11.74
N ALA A 54 13.12 -10.62 12.26
CA ALA A 54 12.29 -9.84 13.18
C ALA A 54 10.93 -9.45 12.59
N ILE A 55 10.88 -9.21 11.27
CA ILE A 55 9.66 -8.86 10.56
C ILE A 55 9.50 -9.79 9.37
N THR A 56 8.38 -10.51 9.32
CA THR A 56 8.03 -11.40 8.21
C THR A 56 6.70 -10.96 7.58
N TYR A 57 6.60 -11.18 6.28
CA TYR A 57 5.38 -10.95 5.52
C TYR A 57 4.80 -12.29 5.08
N LYS A 58 3.67 -12.66 5.66
CA LYS A 58 2.91 -13.82 5.23
C LYS A 58 1.97 -13.38 4.11
N ILE A 59 2.12 -13.99 2.95
CA ILE A 59 1.30 -13.70 1.77
C ILE A 59 0.30 -14.83 1.59
N ASN A 60 -0.98 -14.48 1.47
CA ASN A 60 -2.07 -15.44 1.32
C ASN A 60 -2.13 -16.05 -0.11
N SER A 61 -3.07 -16.95 -0.33
CA SER A 61 -3.26 -17.62 -1.62
C SER A 61 -3.67 -16.68 -2.77
N GLN A 62 -4.17 -15.49 -2.44
CA GLN A 62 -4.56 -14.47 -3.43
C GLN A 62 -3.44 -13.46 -3.74
N GLY A 63 -2.30 -13.53 -3.01
CA GLY A 63 -1.15 -12.65 -3.22
C GLY A 63 -1.18 -11.37 -2.38
N PHE A 64 -1.82 -11.38 -1.21
CA PHE A 64 -1.91 -10.23 -0.32
C PHE A 64 -1.36 -10.53 1.08
N ARG A 65 -0.86 -9.50 1.74
CA ARG A 65 -0.37 -9.57 3.13
C ARG A 65 -1.55 -9.42 4.10
N CYS A 66 -2.34 -10.45 4.20
CA CYS A 66 -3.43 -10.60 5.16
C CYS A 66 -3.81 -12.08 5.28
N ASP A 67 -4.80 -12.38 6.14
CA ASP A 67 -5.39 -13.72 6.22
C ASP A 67 -6.07 -14.11 4.90
N GLU A 68 -6.38 -15.42 4.75
CA GLU A 68 -7.18 -15.92 3.63
C GLU A 68 -8.54 -15.23 3.60
N PHE A 69 -9.02 -14.94 2.39
CA PHE A 69 -10.32 -14.33 2.20
C PHE A 69 -11.43 -15.31 2.57
N ASP A 70 -12.43 -14.79 3.26
CA ASP A 70 -13.66 -15.46 3.63
C ASP A 70 -14.83 -14.47 3.65
N ASP A 71 -16.01 -14.94 4.07
CA ASP A 71 -17.25 -14.14 4.08
C ASP A 71 -17.37 -13.25 5.35
N SER A 72 -16.32 -13.10 6.14
CA SER A 72 -16.35 -12.26 7.33
C SER A 72 -16.56 -10.78 6.98
N PRO A 73 -17.32 -10.02 7.78
CA PRO A 73 -17.41 -8.58 7.65
C PRO A 73 -16.00 -7.96 7.70
N CYS A 74 -15.64 -7.18 6.69
CA CYS A 74 -14.25 -6.75 6.54
C CYS A 74 -14.07 -5.26 6.24
N LEU A 75 -12.88 -4.78 6.62
CA LEU A 75 -12.25 -3.58 6.13
C LEU A 75 -11.38 -3.94 4.92
N VAL A 76 -11.64 -3.31 3.79
CA VAL A 76 -10.74 -3.33 2.63
C VAL A 76 -9.80 -2.14 2.71
N ALA A 77 -8.49 -2.39 2.76
CA ALA A 77 -7.44 -1.37 2.74
C ALA A 77 -6.74 -1.35 1.38
N LEU A 78 -6.72 -0.18 0.74
CA LEU A 78 -6.11 0.06 -0.56
C LEU A 78 -4.95 1.06 -0.42
N GLY A 79 -3.87 0.86 -1.18
CA GLY A 79 -2.70 1.74 -1.14
C GLY A 79 -1.44 1.08 -1.66
N CYS A 80 -0.30 1.60 -1.21
CA CYS A 80 1.03 1.12 -1.58
C CYS A 80 1.81 0.58 -0.35
N SER A 81 3.13 0.77 -0.32
CA SER A 81 4.01 0.34 0.76
C SER A 81 3.60 0.83 2.16
N TYR A 82 3.05 2.03 2.28
CA TYR A 82 2.53 2.57 3.55
C TYR A 82 1.29 1.84 4.07
N THR A 83 0.47 1.31 3.18
CA THR A 83 -0.69 0.50 3.56
C THR A 83 -0.29 -0.96 3.78
N PHE A 84 0.63 -1.47 2.97
CA PHE A 84 1.22 -2.80 3.13
C PHE A 84 1.94 -2.94 4.48
N GLY A 85 2.53 -1.85 4.97
CA GLY A 85 3.29 -1.79 6.21
C GLY A 85 4.72 -2.35 6.04
N VAL A 86 5.44 -1.81 5.03
CA VAL A 86 6.84 -2.18 4.82
C VAL A 86 7.66 -1.85 6.07
N GLY A 87 8.49 -2.78 6.50
CA GLY A 87 9.35 -2.64 7.67
C GLY A 87 8.63 -2.70 9.03
N LEU A 88 7.36 -3.17 9.06
CA LEU A 88 6.57 -3.30 10.30
C LEU A 88 6.01 -4.71 10.50
N PRO A 89 5.85 -5.16 11.77
CA PRO A 89 4.92 -6.23 12.09
C PRO A 89 3.51 -5.89 11.59
N ILE A 90 2.74 -6.89 11.17
CA ILE A 90 1.42 -6.66 10.58
C ILE A 90 0.47 -5.98 11.56
N GLU A 91 0.53 -6.35 12.84
CA GLU A 91 -0.30 -5.84 13.93
C GLU A 91 -0.12 -4.35 14.22
N ASP A 92 1.02 -3.77 13.83
CA ASP A 92 1.35 -2.35 14.00
C ASP A 92 0.94 -1.49 12.80
N THR A 93 0.41 -2.12 11.75
CA THR A 93 -0.01 -1.38 10.54
C THR A 93 -1.37 -0.72 10.75
N TRP A 94 -1.58 0.45 10.14
CA TRP A 94 -2.83 1.19 10.27
C TRP A 94 -4.08 0.38 9.86
N PRO A 95 -4.05 -0.51 8.83
CA PRO A 95 -5.22 -1.33 8.51
C PRO A 95 -5.62 -2.24 9.66
N MET A 96 -4.64 -2.89 10.31
CA MET A 96 -4.90 -3.79 11.43
C MET A 96 -5.38 -3.03 12.68
N LEU A 97 -4.84 -1.84 12.93
CA LEU A 97 -5.29 -0.99 14.04
C LEU A 97 -6.74 -0.54 13.85
N VAL A 98 -7.11 -0.10 12.64
CA VAL A 98 -8.50 0.30 12.32
C VAL A 98 -9.44 -0.91 12.35
N GLY A 99 -9.06 -2.01 11.72
CA GLY A 99 -9.89 -3.23 11.71
C GLY A 99 -10.18 -3.73 13.12
N ARG A 100 -9.16 -3.79 13.98
CA ARG A 100 -9.31 -4.17 15.39
C ARG A 100 -10.27 -3.26 16.15
N ALA A 101 -10.14 -1.94 15.98
CA ALA A 101 -11.01 -0.97 16.65
C ALA A 101 -12.46 -1.05 16.18
N LEU A 102 -12.70 -1.42 14.92
CA LEU A 102 -14.05 -1.57 14.35
C LEU A 102 -14.62 -2.99 14.48
N GLY A 103 -13.86 -3.96 14.99
CA GLY A 103 -14.27 -5.36 15.03
C GLY A 103 -14.41 -6.00 13.64
N LEU A 104 -13.67 -5.51 12.64
CA LEU A 104 -13.68 -5.98 11.27
C LEU A 104 -12.43 -6.80 10.95
N LYS A 105 -12.59 -7.86 10.18
CA LYS A 105 -11.46 -8.55 9.55
C LYS A 105 -10.80 -7.60 8.55
N VAL A 106 -9.48 -7.69 8.37
CA VAL A 106 -8.75 -6.79 7.46
C VAL A 106 -8.29 -7.54 6.22
N PHE A 107 -8.74 -7.08 5.06
CA PHE A 107 -8.20 -7.52 3.78
C PHE A 107 -7.38 -6.37 3.18
N ASN A 108 -6.08 -6.48 3.36
CA ASN A 108 -5.12 -5.48 2.89
C ASN A 108 -4.72 -5.80 1.45
N LEU A 109 -5.34 -5.11 0.49
CA LEU A 109 -5.13 -5.32 -0.95
C LEU A 109 -3.96 -4.49 -1.52
N SER A 110 -3.16 -3.87 -0.67
CA SER A 110 -2.03 -3.05 -1.09
C SER A 110 -0.81 -3.89 -1.48
N TRP A 111 0.07 -3.27 -2.28
CA TRP A 111 1.39 -3.83 -2.58
C TRP A 111 2.43 -2.71 -2.71
N PRO A 112 3.68 -2.90 -2.23
CA PRO A 112 4.72 -1.89 -2.33
C PRO A 112 4.99 -1.45 -3.77
N GLY A 113 5.28 -0.15 -3.96
CA GLY A 113 5.61 0.40 -5.26
C GLY A 113 4.40 0.69 -6.17
N GLN A 114 3.18 0.27 -5.81
CA GLN A 114 2.01 0.42 -6.67
C GLN A 114 1.43 1.85 -6.67
N GLY A 115 0.74 2.19 -7.75
CA GLY A 115 0.07 3.47 -7.98
C GLY A 115 -1.45 3.42 -7.79
N SER A 116 -2.13 4.51 -8.11
CA SER A 116 -3.60 4.61 -8.01
C SER A 116 -4.33 3.70 -9.00
N ASP A 117 -3.74 3.40 -10.16
CA ASP A 117 -4.30 2.46 -11.15
C ASP A 117 -4.44 1.06 -10.56
N TYR A 118 -3.41 0.60 -9.83
CA TYR A 118 -3.46 -0.64 -9.09
C TYR A 118 -4.60 -0.63 -8.06
N CYS A 119 -4.70 0.44 -7.26
CA CYS A 119 -5.76 0.56 -6.24
C CYS A 119 -7.15 0.49 -6.87
N PHE A 120 -7.36 1.17 -8.00
CA PHE A 120 -8.62 1.11 -8.75
C PHE A 120 -8.92 -0.31 -9.24
N ARG A 121 -7.95 -1.00 -9.81
CA ARG A 121 -8.10 -2.36 -10.32
C ARG A 121 -8.44 -3.35 -9.22
N MET A 122 -7.81 -3.23 -8.05
CA MET A 122 -8.11 -4.04 -6.86
C MET A 122 -9.53 -3.74 -6.35
N ALA A 123 -9.89 -2.45 -6.22
CA ALA A 123 -11.21 -2.04 -5.77
C ALA A 123 -12.32 -2.57 -6.68
N ASN A 124 -12.17 -2.38 -8.01
CA ASN A 124 -13.14 -2.78 -9.01
C ASN A 124 -13.43 -4.29 -9.03
N TYR A 125 -12.46 -5.09 -8.64
CA TYR A 125 -12.66 -6.54 -8.57
C TYR A 125 -13.13 -7.00 -7.19
N TRP A 126 -12.44 -6.58 -6.10
CA TRP A 126 -12.57 -7.23 -4.81
C TRP A 126 -13.67 -6.66 -3.92
N ILE A 127 -13.99 -5.35 -3.99
CA ILE A 127 -14.95 -4.73 -3.05
C ILE A 127 -16.32 -5.41 -3.12
N GLY A 128 -16.80 -5.75 -4.32
CA GLY A 128 -18.10 -6.41 -4.50
C GLY A 128 -18.08 -7.94 -4.34
N GLN A 129 -16.90 -8.54 -4.12
CA GLN A 129 -16.77 -9.98 -3.89
C GLN A 129 -16.50 -10.35 -2.44
N LEU A 130 -16.02 -9.37 -1.66
CA LEU A 130 -15.80 -9.50 -0.25
C LEU A 130 -16.99 -8.92 0.52
N ASN A 131 -17.22 -9.38 1.74
CA ASN A 131 -18.24 -8.79 2.63
C ASN A 131 -17.74 -7.45 3.20
N THR A 132 -17.50 -6.48 2.31
CA THR A 132 -16.87 -5.21 2.63
C THR A 132 -17.83 -4.31 3.40
N GLN A 133 -17.48 -3.98 4.65
CA GLN A 133 -18.23 -3.06 5.51
C GLN A 133 -17.63 -1.66 5.54
N TYR A 134 -16.37 -1.53 5.16
CA TYR A 134 -15.66 -0.27 5.11
C TYR A 134 -14.47 -0.36 4.15
N CYS A 135 -14.26 0.68 3.36
CA CYS A 135 -13.11 0.80 2.47
C CYS A 135 -12.28 2.03 2.85
N VAL A 136 -10.97 1.87 2.91
CA VAL A 136 -10.06 3.01 3.09
C VAL A 136 -9.00 2.97 2.00
N LEU A 137 -8.92 4.05 1.22
CA LEU A 137 -7.86 4.29 0.26
C LEU A 137 -6.84 5.27 0.85
N LEU A 138 -5.63 4.80 1.08
CA LEU A 138 -4.46 5.67 1.26
C LEU A 138 -3.79 5.82 -0.11
N ASN A 139 -4.15 6.91 -0.79
CA ASN A 139 -3.81 7.16 -2.18
C ASN A 139 -2.28 7.22 -2.35
N PRO A 140 -1.68 6.40 -3.24
CA PRO A 140 -0.24 6.38 -3.44
C PRO A 140 0.31 7.70 -4.01
N PRO A 141 1.63 7.93 -3.94
CA PRO A 141 2.26 9.05 -4.64
C PRO A 141 1.84 9.12 -6.11
N ILE A 142 1.52 10.31 -6.58
CA ILE A 142 0.88 10.57 -7.88
C ILE A 142 1.70 10.13 -9.10
N SER A 143 3.03 10.08 -8.97
CA SER A 143 3.96 9.82 -10.07
C SER A 143 4.02 8.37 -10.57
N ARG A 144 3.16 7.50 -10.05
CA ARG A 144 3.14 6.05 -10.38
C ARG A 144 2.02 5.73 -11.34
N VAL A 145 2.37 5.11 -12.46
CA VAL A 145 1.44 4.72 -13.53
C VAL A 145 1.55 3.23 -13.78
N GLU A 146 0.44 2.54 -13.89
CA GLU A 146 0.41 1.11 -14.19
C GLU A 146 0.07 0.88 -15.67
N VAL A 147 0.79 -0.04 -16.29
CA VAL A 147 0.51 -0.53 -17.64
C VAL A 147 0.20 -2.02 -17.58
N LEU A 148 -0.94 -2.41 -18.14
CA LEU A 148 -1.31 -3.82 -18.30
C LEU A 148 -0.58 -4.39 -19.51
N MET A 149 0.13 -5.49 -19.30
CA MET A 149 0.92 -6.18 -20.33
C MET A 149 0.08 -7.25 -21.03
N GLU A 150 0.46 -7.63 -22.26
CA GLU A 150 -0.25 -8.66 -23.05
C GLU A 150 -0.31 -10.03 -22.37
N ASN A 151 0.66 -10.35 -21.52
CA ASN A 151 0.68 -11.59 -20.73
C ASN A 151 -0.28 -11.57 -19.51
N GLY A 152 -1.04 -10.47 -19.32
CA GLY A 152 -1.99 -10.29 -18.21
C GLY A 152 -1.34 -9.82 -16.91
N GLU A 153 -0.03 -9.62 -16.87
CA GLU A 153 0.65 -8.94 -15.77
C GLU A 153 0.45 -7.43 -15.85
N ALA A 154 0.83 -6.72 -14.80
CA ALA A 154 0.86 -5.27 -14.77
C ALA A 154 2.22 -4.80 -14.27
N GLU A 155 2.73 -3.75 -14.86
CA GLU A 155 3.98 -3.12 -14.47
C GLU A 155 3.74 -1.68 -14.06
N THR A 156 4.34 -1.26 -12.95
CA THR A 156 4.24 0.11 -12.45
C THR A 156 5.49 0.89 -12.82
N PHE A 157 5.29 1.96 -13.56
CA PHE A 157 6.34 2.88 -13.97
C PHE A 157 6.40 4.09 -13.03
N MET A 158 7.62 4.53 -12.75
CA MET A 158 7.92 5.74 -11.98
C MET A 158 8.91 6.61 -12.76
N PRO A 159 8.88 7.94 -12.66
CA PRO A 159 9.77 8.82 -13.43
C PRO A 159 11.26 8.47 -13.29
N HIS A 160 11.71 8.09 -12.10
CA HIS A 160 13.11 7.72 -11.87
C HIS A 160 13.49 6.33 -12.42
N SER A 161 12.54 5.44 -12.65
CA SER A 161 12.81 4.13 -13.28
C SER A 161 12.95 4.21 -14.80
N LEU A 162 12.55 5.33 -15.40
CA LEU A 162 12.68 5.58 -16.83
C LEU A 162 14.11 5.89 -17.25
N SER A 163 14.98 6.31 -16.32
CA SER A 163 16.36 6.71 -16.63
C SER A 163 17.21 5.59 -17.24
N SER A 164 16.88 4.32 -17.00
CA SER A 164 17.59 3.14 -17.54
C SER A 164 17.02 2.59 -18.84
N HIS A 165 15.79 2.96 -19.21
CA HIS A 165 15.08 2.45 -20.39
C HIS A 165 14.54 3.59 -21.29
N TYR A 166 14.94 4.82 -20.98
CA TYR A 166 14.44 6.01 -21.65
C TYR A 166 14.94 6.07 -23.10
N ASN A 167 13.99 5.94 -24.04
CA ASN A 167 14.20 6.32 -25.43
C ASN A 167 13.61 7.72 -25.62
N PRO A 168 14.44 8.78 -25.83
CA PRO A 168 13.95 10.14 -26.02
C PRO A 168 13.04 10.31 -27.25
N ASN A 169 12.98 9.30 -28.12
CA ASN A 169 12.06 9.27 -29.26
C ASN A 169 10.65 8.79 -28.90
N ASP A 170 10.43 8.29 -27.68
CA ASP A 170 9.10 7.95 -27.20
C ASP A 170 8.42 9.18 -26.60
N TRP A 171 8.04 10.09 -27.50
CA TRP A 171 7.43 11.37 -27.16
C TRP A 171 6.19 11.23 -26.26
N PHE A 172 5.33 10.26 -26.55
CA PHE A 172 4.09 10.07 -25.77
C PHE A 172 4.39 9.69 -24.33
N LEU A 173 5.21 8.66 -24.12
CA LEU A 173 5.57 8.20 -22.77
C LEU A 173 6.29 9.32 -22.01
N THR A 174 7.20 10.04 -22.66
CA THR A 174 7.91 11.16 -22.05
C THR A 174 6.97 12.27 -21.64
N GLN A 175 6.09 12.74 -22.55
CA GLN A 175 5.16 13.82 -22.23
C GLN A 175 4.18 13.42 -21.13
N TRP A 176 3.70 12.19 -21.16
CA TRP A 176 2.77 11.70 -20.15
C TRP A 176 3.44 11.53 -18.79
N MET A 177 4.60 10.89 -18.73
CA MET A 177 5.33 10.59 -17.49
C MET A 177 6.04 11.80 -16.87
N MET A 178 6.34 12.83 -17.66
CA MET A 178 7.01 14.04 -17.17
C MET A 178 6.04 15.19 -16.85
N ASN A 179 4.75 15.00 -17.11
CA ASN A 179 3.75 16.02 -16.84
C ASN A 179 2.99 15.70 -15.55
N GLU A 180 3.22 16.49 -14.52
CA GLU A 180 2.62 16.33 -13.20
C GLU A 180 1.08 16.44 -13.23
N ASP A 181 0.51 17.28 -14.10
CA ASP A 181 -0.95 17.40 -14.25
C ASP A 181 -1.60 16.09 -14.69
N ASN A 182 -0.95 15.31 -15.56
CA ASN A 182 -1.44 14.00 -15.94
C ASN A 182 -1.48 13.04 -14.77
N HIS A 183 -0.48 13.08 -13.90
CA HIS A 183 -0.42 12.25 -12.69
C HIS A 183 -1.53 12.64 -11.70
N TRP A 184 -1.72 13.95 -11.48
CA TRP A 184 -2.80 14.47 -10.64
C TRP A 184 -4.17 14.05 -11.15
N LEU A 185 -4.43 14.23 -12.44
CA LEU A 185 -5.70 13.85 -13.08
C LEU A 185 -5.94 12.34 -12.97
N ASN A 186 -4.91 11.52 -13.23
CA ASN A 186 -5.02 10.07 -13.13
C ASN A 186 -5.34 9.62 -11.70
N ASN A 187 -4.59 10.12 -10.73
CA ASN A 187 -4.75 9.81 -9.32
C ASN A 187 -6.17 10.21 -8.83
N ARG A 188 -6.59 11.44 -9.11
CA ARG A 188 -7.93 11.93 -8.75
C ARG A 188 -9.05 11.13 -9.42
N ARG A 189 -8.92 10.81 -10.70
CA ARG A 189 -9.88 9.97 -11.42
C ARG A 189 -10.04 8.61 -10.77
N ASN A 190 -8.94 7.95 -10.44
CA ASN A 190 -8.96 6.65 -9.81
C ASN A 190 -9.59 6.71 -8.40
N ALA A 191 -9.26 7.70 -7.60
CA ALA A 191 -9.87 7.90 -6.28
C ALA A 191 -11.39 8.13 -6.36
N LEU A 192 -11.85 8.96 -7.32
CA LEU A 192 -13.28 9.19 -7.56
C LEU A 192 -13.99 7.92 -8.02
N ALA A 193 -13.37 7.14 -8.91
CA ALA A 193 -13.92 5.88 -9.39
C ALA A 193 -14.05 4.84 -8.26
N ILE A 194 -13.05 4.75 -7.36
CA ILE A 194 -13.12 3.88 -6.18
C ILE A 194 -14.27 4.28 -5.26
N LYS A 195 -14.42 5.59 -4.99
CA LYS A 195 -15.57 6.10 -4.22
C LYS A 195 -16.90 5.75 -4.85
N GLN A 196 -17.00 5.86 -6.17
CA GLN A 196 -18.22 5.53 -6.90
C GLN A 196 -18.54 4.03 -6.82
N ILE A 197 -17.54 3.15 -6.98
CA ILE A 197 -17.71 1.69 -6.79
C ILE A 197 -18.25 1.40 -5.38
N CYS A 198 -17.66 2.01 -4.37
CA CYS A 198 -18.11 1.83 -3.00
C CYS A 198 -19.55 2.33 -2.80
N ALA A 199 -19.90 3.49 -3.36
CA ALA A 199 -21.25 4.05 -3.27
C ALA A 199 -22.30 3.17 -3.95
N GLU A 200 -21.99 2.57 -5.10
CA GLU A 200 -22.89 1.62 -5.80
C GLU A 200 -23.14 0.33 -5.01
N LEU A 201 -22.29 0.02 -4.05
CA LEU A 201 -22.36 -1.16 -3.18
C LEU A 201 -22.77 -0.82 -1.74
N ASP A 202 -23.16 0.42 -1.48
CA ASP A 202 -23.48 0.93 -0.14
C ASP A 202 -22.33 0.74 0.87
N VAL A 203 -21.07 0.76 0.43
CA VAL A 203 -19.87 0.65 1.26
C VAL A 203 -19.33 2.03 1.61
N PRO A 204 -19.28 2.43 2.88
CA PRO A 204 -18.60 3.66 3.29
C PRO A 204 -17.13 3.66 2.86
N CYS A 205 -16.65 4.76 2.29
CA CYS A 205 -15.30 4.89 1.76
C CYS A 205 -14.64 6.21 2.11
N ASN A 206 -13.49 6.16 2.78
CA ASN A 206 -12.64 7.32 3.03
C ASN A 206 -11.37 7.26 2.17
N THR A 207 -10.93 8.42 1.72
CA THR A 207 -9.71 8.55 0.90
C THR A 207 -8.77 9.58 1.50
N TYR A 208 -7.48 9.25 1.56
CA TYR A 208 -6.40 10.06 2.13
C TYR A 208 -5.20 10.05 1.20
N GLU A 209 -4.37 11.08 1.26
CA GLU A 209 -3.13 11.15 0.48
C GLU A 209 -1.94 10.63 1.33
N ALA A 210 -1.20 9.66 0.81
CA ALA A 210 -0.09 9.05 1.56
C ALA A 210 1.00 10.07 1.94
N ILE A 211 1.29 11.02 1.05
CA ILE A 211 2.30 12.07 1.31
C ILE A 211 1.89 12.95 2.50
N GLU A 212 0.62 13.25 2.67
CA GLU A 212 0.14 14.11 3.75
C GLU A 212 0.14 13.41 5.12
N HIS A 213 -0.02 12.09 5.15
CA HIS A 213 -0.29 11.35 6.39
C HIS A 213 0.82 10.41 6.81
N MET A 214 1.66 9.99 5.89
CA MET A 214 2.68 8.97 6.12
C MET A 214 4.10 9.44 5.77
N SER A 215 4.24 10.73 5.44
CA SER A 215 5.52 11.39 5.25
C SER A 215 5.69 12.46 6.33
N GLY A 216 6.81 12.44 7.03
CA GLY A 216 7.09 13.38 8.11
C GLY A 216 8.45 13.10 8.74
N SER A 217 8.79 13.87 9.76
CA SER A 217 10.04 13.67 10.50
C SER A 217 9.97 12.40 11.36
N ARG A 218 11.15 11.89 11.73
CA ARG A 218 11.27 10.75 12.65
C ARG A 218 10.60 11.02 14.00
N GLU A 219 10.69 12.24 14.49
CA GLU A 219 10.10 12.65 15.76
C GLU A 219 8.58 12.58 15.73
N GLU A 220 7.99 12.87 14.55
CA GLU A 220 6.54 12.84 14.34
C GLU A 220 6.01 11.43 14.13
N LEU A 221 6.65 10.63 13.28
CA LEU A 221 6.09 9.38 12.78
C LEU A 221 6.85 8.13 13.25
N GLU A 222 8.04 8.27 13.82
CA GLU A 222 9.04 7.21 13.96
C GLU A 222 9.44 6.66 12.57
N TYR A 223 10.28 5.63 12.54
CA TYR A 223 10.63 4.93 11.31
C TYR A 223 10.36 3.45 11.43
N ALA A 224 9.91 2.85 10.34
CA ALA A 224 9.88 1.41 10.16
C ALA A 224 11.31 0.84 10.10
N ARG A 225 11.45 -0.48 10.09
CA ARG A 225 12.76 -1.14 10.10
C ARG A 225 13.65 -0.78 8.90
N ASP A 226 13.04 -0.47 7.75
CA ASP A 226 13.76 -0.03 6.55
C ASP A 226 14.25 1.42 6.64
N TYR A 227 13.88 2.14 7.69
CA TYR A 227 14.24 3.54 7.93
C TYR A 227 13.78 4.53 6.85
N MET A 228 12.87 4.11 5.98
CA MET A 228 12.33 4.88 4.87
C MET A 228 10.82 5.14 5.01
N HIS A 229 10.10 4.21 5.63
CA HIS A 229 8.66 4.30 5.84
C HIS A 229 8.32 4.79 7.26
N ALA A 230 7.08 5.25 7.42
CA ALA A 230 6.55 5.61 8.73
C ALA A 230 6.55 4.39 9.67
N GLY A 231 6.94 4.62 10.91
CA GLY A 231 6.97 3.62 11.96
C GLY A 231 5.63 3.42 12.67
N PRO A 232 5.61 2.66 13.77
CA PRO A 232 4.38 2.33 14.50
C PRO A 232 3.62 3.56 14.97
N LYS A 233 4.32 4.63 15.36
CA LYS A 233 3.69 5.89 15.80
C LYS A 233 2.90 6.55 14.67
N GLY A 234 3.49 6.65 13.46
CA GLY A 234 2.81 7.19 12.30
C GLY A 234 1.56 6.40 11.92
N HIS A 235 1.65 5.08 11.96
CA HIS A 235 0.52 4.21 11.71
C HIS A 235 -0.60 4.37 12.75
N ARG A 236 -0.28 4.53 14.04
CA ARG A 236 -1.28 4.81 15.09
C ARG A 236 -1.97 6.16 14.87
N ILE A 237 -1.21 7.23 14.64
CA ILE A 237 -1.77 8.57 14.37
C ILE A 237 -2.75 8.53 13.20
N PHE A 238 -2.36 7.86 12.12
CA PHE A 238 -3.22 7.75 10.95
C PHE A 238 -4.47 6.89 11.20
N ALA A 239 -4.33 5.78 11.93
CA ALA A 239 -5.48 4.96 12.33
C ALA A 239 -6.48 5.73 13.21
N GLU A 240 -6.00 6.50 14.20
CA GLU A 240 -6.82 7.36 15.04
C GLU A 240 -7.58 8.42 14.25
N ARG A 241 -6.93 9.02 13.24
CA ARG A 241 -7.58 9.96 12.33
C ARG A 241 -8.75 9.31 11.58
N ILE A 242 -8.54 8.13 10.97
CA ILE A 242 -9.60 7.39 10.27
C ILE A 242 -10.79 7.12 11.20
N LEU A 243 -10.51 6.63 12.41
CA LEU A 243 -11.55 6.31 13.40
C LEU A 243 -12.32 7.54 13.84
N ASN A 244 -11.65 8.66 14.10
CA ASN A 244 -12.28 9.92 14.47
C ASN A 244 -13.16 10.50 13.36
N GLU A 245 -12.75 10.39 12.11
CA GLU A 245 -13.55 10.85 10.96
C GLU A 245 -14.77 9.94 10.75
N LYS A 246 -14.60 8.61 10.85
CA LYS A 246 -15.71 7.66 10.77
C LYS A 246 -16.77 7.86 11.87
N ALA A 247 -16.37 8.24 13.07
CA ALA A 247 -17.31 8.49 14.18
C ALA A 247 -18.18 9.75 13.98
N ARG A 248 -17.85 10.61 13.01
CA ARG A 248 -18.58 11.85 12.70
C ARG A 248 -19.56 11.72 11.53
N THR A 249 -19.47 10.62 10.79
CA THR A 249 -20.34 10.27 9.67
C THR A 249 -21.38 9.23 10.08
#